data_b9543a03491b2aa43b3f5bd9a663cb8c
#
_entry.id   b9543a03491b2aa43b3f5bd9a663cb8c
#
_cell.length_a   1.000
_cell.length_b   1.000
_cell.length_c   1.000
_cell.angle_alpha   90.00
_cell.angle_beta   90.00
_cell.angle_gamma   90.00
#
_symmetry.space_group_name_H-M   'P 1'
#
loop_
_entity.id
_entity.type
_entity.pdbx_description
1 polymer ?
#
loop_
_entity_poly.entity_id
_entity_poly.type
_entity_poly.pdbx_seq_one_letter_code
_entity_poly.pdbx_strand_id
1 'polypeptide(L)'
;MKTSALQQARAAYQPKLPKALQGAVKVQEGAPTQSVDNQEEIKALFPNTYGMPLVEFVPGETENAKEMNVGIILSGGQAPGGHNVISGLFDQVKKLNPNNKLYGFLMGPGGLVDHDYVEITEELLKDYRNTGGFDLIGSGRTKLEKEEQFEKGLEIIRQLNINAIVIIGGDDSNTNACVLAEYYAAKNYGVQVIGCPKTIDGDLKNSQIETSFGFDTATKTYSEVIGNIERDCNSARKYWHFIKLMGRSASHIALECALQTQPNICLISEEIEAKDQTLNDIIENIAEVVAYRASQGNNFGVVLIPEGLVEFIPAIGRLIQELNDLLAAHGADYADLDKDAQRAYILAHLTEENRATFETLPEGVARQLSLDRDPHGNVQVSLIETEKLISDMVGAKLAQWKKEGKYNGKFSALHHFFGYEGRCAAPSNFDADYCYALGTSAALLIASGKTGYMAIVKNTTAKTDEWKAGGVPITMMMNMERRNGEMKPVIRKALVELDGKPFKAFVAQRDQWAKETCYVYPGPIQYWGPAEVCDQPTKTLELEQEK
;
A
#
# COMPACT_ATOMS: atom_id res chain seq x y z
N MET A 1 2.58 -14.49 23.35
CA MET A 1 2.73 -13.00 23.38
C MET A 1 2.11 -12.43 24.66
N LYS A 2 2.69 -11.37 25.26
CA LYS A 2 2.00 -10.65 26.36
C LYS A 2 1.06 -9.61 25.74
N THR A 3 -0.23 -9.80 25.90
CA THR A 3 -1.25 -8.89 25.37
C THR A 3 -1.94 -8.11 26.50
N SER A 4 -2.37 -6.88 26.21
CA SER A 4 -3.17 -6.10 27.14
C SER A 4 -4.59 -6.65 27.27
N ALA A 5 -5.31 -6.27 28.32
CA ALA A 5 -6.72 -6.64 28.47
C ALA A 5 -7.59 -6.12 27.30
N LEU A 6 -7.24 -4.95 26.74
CA LEU A 6 -7.94 -4.40 25.57
C LEU A 6 -7.68 -5.26 24.32
N GLN A 7 -6.43 -5.69 24.10
CA GLN A 7 -6.10 -6.58 22.97
C GLN A 7 -6.79 -7.95 23.12
N GLN A 8 -6.88 -8.49 24.35
CA GLN A 8 -7.63 -9.72 24.61
C GLN A 8 -9.12 -9.57 24.28
N ALA A 9 -9.72 -8.44 24.69
CA ALA A 9 -11.10 -8.14 24.34
C ALA A 9 -11.28 -7.95 22.82
N ARG A 10 -10.32 -7.31 22.14
CA ARG A 10 -10.33 -7.16 20.68
C ARG A 10 -10.16 -8.50 19.97
N ALA A 11 -9.33 -9.41 20.46
CA ALA A 11 -9.16 -10.75 19.90
C ALA A 11 -10.47 -11.56 19.87
N ALA A 12 -11.42 -11.27 20.76
CA ALA A 12 -12.74 -11.89 20.78
C ALA A 12 -13.70 -11.35 19.70
N TYR A 13 -13.37 -10.27 19.00
CA TYR A 13 -14.16 -9.79 17.87
C TYR A 13 -14.28 -10.86 16.80
N GLN A 14 -15.51 -11.15 16.37
CA GLN A 14 -15.79 -12.11 15.31
C GLN A 14 -15.97 -11.32 14.01
N PRO A 15 -15.02 -11.41 13.05
CA PRO A 15 -15.17 -10.76 11.77
C PRO A 15 -16.42 -11.26 11.03
N LYS A 16 -17.13 -10.32 10.43
CA LYS A 16 -18.34 -10.60 9.65
C LYS A 16 -17.93 -11.14 8.27
N LEU A 17 -18.78 -11.97 7.70
CA LEU A 17 -18.61 -12.50 6.35
C LEU A 17 -19.77 -12.10 5.44
N PRO A 18 -19.51 -11.91 4.14
CA PRO A 18 -20.54 -11.84 3.13
C PRO A 18 -21.51 -13.04 3.23
N LYS A 19 -22.80 -12.81 3.04
CA LYS A 19 -23.82 -13.85 3.16
C LYS A 19 -23.51 -15.08 2.30
N ALA A 20 -22.94 -14.87 1.11
CA ALA A 20 -22.53 -15.95 0.21
C ALA A 20 -21.47 -16.88 0.82
N LEU A 21 -20.61 -16.40 1.74
CA LEU A 21 -19.53 -17.17 2.36
C LEU A 21 -19.94 -17.86 3.68
N GLN A 22 -21.12 -17.57 4.21
CA GLN A 22 -21.55 -18.11 5.52
C GLN A 22 -21.98 -19.58 5.43
N GLY A 23 -22.44 -20.05 4.26
CA GLY A 23 -22.96 -21.40 4.01
C GLY A 23 -22.09 -22.23 3.07
N ALA A 24 -22.74 -23.17 2.39
CA ALA A 24 -22.15 -23.89 1.27
C ALA A 24 -22.06 -22.96 0.04
N VAL A 25 -20.95 -23.06 -0.68
CA VAL A 25 -20.58 -22.10 -1.73
C VAL A 25 -20.27 -22.84 -3.01
N LYS A 26 -20.76 -22.33 -4.13
CA LYS A 26 -20.32 -22.73 -5.48
C LYS A 26 -19.67 -21.57 -6.20
N VAL A 27 -18.80 -21.89 -7.14
CA VAL A 27 -18.15 -20.94 -8.04
C VAL A 27 -19.07 -20.64 -9.22
N GLN A 28 -19.25 -19.36 -9.51
CA GLN A 28 -19.85 -18.87 -10.74
C GLN A 28 -18.76 -18.19 -11.57
N GLU A 29 -18.50 -18.73 -12.75
CA GLU A 29 -17.54 -18.14 -13.69
C GLU A 29 -18.20 -17.08 -14.54
N GLY A 30 -17.49 -15.96 -14.73
CA GLY A 30 -17.87 -14.86 -15.60
C GLY A 30 -17.25 -14.97 -16.99
N ALA A 31 -17.09 -13.83 -17.64
CA ALA A 31 -16.41 -13.76 -18.94
C ALA A 31 -14.90 -13.95 -18.82
N PRO A 32 -14.24 -14.50 -19.87
CA PRO A 32 -12.78 -14.47 -19.98
C PRO A 32 -12.24 -13.04 -19.88
N THR A 33 -11.04 -12.92 -19.30
CA THR A 33 -10.41 -11.62 -19.05
C THR A 33 -9.25 -11.35 -20.01
N GLN A 34 -8.83 -10.09 -20.06
CA GLN A 34 -7.63 -9.65 -20.79
C GLN A 34 -6.81 -8.74 -19.88
N SER A 35 -5.50 -8.65 -20.13
CA SER A 35 -4.65 -7.70 -19.42
C SER A 35 -5.04 -6.25 -19.72
N VAL A 36 -4.64 -5.35 -18.81
CA VAL A 36 -4.94 -3.91 -18.93
C VAL A 36 -4.35 -3.34 -20.21
N ASP A 37 -3.13 -3.75 -20.54
CA ASP A 37 -2.39 -3.33 -21.72
C ASP A 37 -1.40 -4.44 -22.16
N ASN A 38 -0.68 -4.26 -23.27
CA ASN A 38 0.33 -5.18 -23.76
C ASN A 38 -0.16 -6.66 -23.83
N GLN A 39 -1.38 -6.84 -24.36
CA GLN A 39 -2.11 -8.12 -24.25
C GLN A 39 -1.33 -9.29 -24.86
N GLU A 40 -0.71 -9.12 -26.02
CA GLU A 40 0.03 -10.19 -26.70
C GLU A 40 1.31 -10.56 -25.95
N GLU A 41 2.02 -9.58 -25.41
CA GLU A 41 3.22 -9.80 -24.61
C GLU A 41 2.90 -10.51 -23.29
N ILE A 42 1.86 -10.06 -22.57
CA ILE A 42 1.42 -10.69 -21.32
C ILE A 42 0.94 -12.12 -21.60
N LYS A 43 0.15 -12.34 -22.65
CA LYS A 43 -0.29 -13.68 -23.06
C LYS A 43 0.88 -14.61 -23.41
N ALA A 44 1.92 -14.09 -24.07
CA ALA A 44 3.10 -14.87 -24.40
C ALA A 44 3.90 -15.28 -23.16
N LEU A 45 3.93 -14.42 -22.13
CA LEU A 45 4.62 -14.69 -20.86
C LEU A 45 3.82 -15.62 -19.91
N PHE A 46 2.49 -15.61 -20.01
CA PHE A 46 1.58 -16.32 -19.11
C PHE A 46 0.57 -17.19 -19.86
N PRO A 47 1.01 -18.11 -20.77
CA PRO A 47 0.10 -18.87 -21.62
C PRO A 47 -0.87 -19.79 -20.88
N ASN A 48 -0.54 -20.23 -19.65
CA ASN A 48 -1.39 -21.12 -18.85
C ASN A 48 -2.35 -20.36 -17.92
N THR A 49 -2.06 -19.10 -17.59
CA THR A 49 -2.84 -18.30 -16.63
C THR A 49 -3.50 -17.06 -17.24
N TYR A 50 -3.25 -16.79 -18.53
CA TYR A 50 -3.89 -15.70 -19.26
C TYR A 50 -5.31 -16.05 -19.72
N GLY A 51 -6.20 -15.07 -19.69
CA GLY A 51 -7.55 -15.21 -20.27
C GLY A 51 -8.55 -15.99 -19.40
N MET A 52 -8.16 -16.39 -18.19
CA MET A 52 -9.07 -17.03 -17.26
C MET A 52 -10.27 -16.13 -16.90
N PRO A 53 -11.46 -16.72 -16.57
CA PRO A 53 -12.66 -15.95 -16.26
C PRO A 53 -12.58 -15.29 -14.88
N LEU A 54 -13.36 -14.23 -14.67
CA LEU A 54 -13.70 -13.76 -13.33
C LEU A 54 -14.47 -14.84 -12.57
N VAL A 55 -14.32 -14.88 -11.25
CA VAL A 55 -15.00 -15.82 -10.38
C VAL A 55 -15.75 -15.07 -9.29
N GLU A 56 -17.03 -15.41 -9.10
CA GLU A 56 -17.85 -14.95 -7.97
C GLU A 56 -18.33 -16.18 -7.15
N PHE A 57 -18.33 -16.04 -5.83
CA PHE A 57 -18.89 -17.05 -4.93
C PHE A 57 -20.38 -16.77 -4.71
N VAL A 58 -21.19 -17.79 -4.93
CA VAL A 58 -22.63 -17.72 -4.72
C VAL A 58 -23.10 -18.90 -3.83
N PRO A 59 -24.21 -18.76 -3.10
CA PRO A 59 -24.75 -19.88 -2.34
C PRO A 59 -25.02 -21.10 -3.24
N GLY A 60 -24.63 -22.30 -2.78
CA GLY A 60 -24.81 -23.54 -3.54
C GLY A 60 -24.21 -24.73 -2.81
N GLU A 61 -24.28 -25.91 -3.41
CA GLU A 61 -23.63 -27.09 -2.87
C GLU A 61 -22.11 -26.97 -3.11
N THR A 62 -21.33 -27.15 -2.03
CA THR A 62 -19.87 -27.25 -2.13
C THR A 62 -19.55 -28.70 -2.51
N GLU A 63 -18.80 -28.92 -3.59
CA GLU A 63 -18.20 -30.22 -3.84
C GLU A 63 -17.35 -30.62 -2.63
N ASN A 64 -17.35 -31.90 -2.25
CA ASN A 64 -16.53 -32.39 -1.15
C ASN A 64 -15.07 -32.01 -1.39
N ALA A 65 -14.56 -31.09 -0.60
CA ALA A 65 -13.20 -30.65 -0.73
C ALA A 65 -12.24 -31.80 -0.43
N LYS A 66 -11.32 -32.07 -1.36
CA LYS A 66 -10.21 -32.99 -1.13
C LYS A 66 -9.40 -32.53 0.06
N GLU A 67 -8.71 -33.46 0.70
CA GLU A 67 -7.68 -33.10 1.68
C GLU A 67 -6.64 -32.17 1.02
N MET A 68 -6.35 -31.06 1.67
CA MET A 68 -5.42 -30.05 1.15
C MET A 68 -4.61 -29.43 2.28
N ASN A 69 -3.30 -29.31 2.06
CA ASN A 69 -2.43 -28.50 2.88
C ASN A 69 -2.11 -27.20 2.14
N VAL A 70 -2.06 -26.11 2.86
CA VAL A 70 -1.84 -24.77 2.28
C VAL A 70 -0.63 -24.13 2.93
N GLY A 71 0.25 -23.54 2.10
CA GLY A 71 1.33 -22.68 2.55
C GLY A 71 0.91 -21.20 2.46
N ILE A 72 1.34 -20.37 3.42
CA ILE A 72 1.04 -18.94 3.40
C ILE A 72 2.31 -18.11 3.59
N ILE A 73 2.39 -17.01 2.85
CA ILE A 73 3.54 -16.10 2.82
C ILE A 73 3.04 -14.66 3.00
N LEU A 74 3.61 -13.93 3.97
CA LEU A 74 3.45 -12.49 4.09
C LEU A 74 4.61 -11.81 3.36
N SER A 75 4.32 -11.04 2.31
CA SER A 75 5.34 -10.45 1.44
C SER A 75 5.29 -8.92 1.43
N GLY A 76 6.46 -8.30 1.51
CA GLY A 76 6.64 -6.85 1.47
C GLY A 76 6.44 -6.15 2.80
N GLY A 77 6.11 -4.86 2.77
CA GLY A 77 5.84 -4.07 3.97
C GLY A 77 4.57 -4.50 4.69
N GLN A 78 4.54 -4.30 6.00
CA GLN A 78 3.39 -4.66 6.83
C GLN A 78 2.15 -3.80 6.51
N ALA A 79 0.98 -4.37 6.78
CA ALA A 79 -0.30 -3.68 6.70
C ALA A 79 -1.28 -4.28 7.73
N PRO A 80 -2.18 -3.47 8.33
CA PRO A 80 -3.19 -3.98 9.25
C PRO A 80 -4.11 -5.01 8.57
N GLY A 81 -4.36 -6.13 9.22
CA GLY A 81 -5.27 -7.17 8.72
C GLY A 81 -4.60 -8.43 8.19
N GLY A 82 -3.26 -8.48 8.07
CA GLY A 82 -2.58 -9.71 7.62
C GLY A 82 -2.90 -10.94 8.46
N HIS A 83 -2.95 -10.80 9.77
CA HIS A 83 -3.36 -11.89 10.68
C HIS A 83 -4.83 -12.28 10.49
N ASN A 84 -5.70 -11.36 10.08
CA ASN A 84 -7.10 -11.65 9.77
C ASN A 84 -7.25 -12.42 8.44
N VAL A 85 -6.40 -12.17 7.45
CA VAL A 85 -6.35 -13.01 6.23
C VAL A 85 -5.93 -14.44 6.60
N ILE A 86 -4.89 -14.58 7.44
CA ILE A 86 -4.44 -15.90 7.94
C ILE A 86 -5.58 -16.59 8.71
N SER A 87 -6.28 -15.86 9.59
CA SER A 87 -7.39 -16.41 10.36
C SER A 87 -8.55 -16.88 9.47
N GLY A 88 -8.95 -16.08 8.50
CA GLY A 88 -10.02 -16.45 7.56
C GLY A 88 -9.64 -17.66 6.69
N LEU A 89 -8.38 -17.71 6.23
CA LEU A 89 -7.85 -18.86 5.49
C LEU A 89 -7.84 -20.12 6.37
N PHE A 90 -7.30 -20.02 7.59
CA PHE A 90 -7.22 -21.13 8.54
C PHE A 90 -8.59 -21.70 8.86
N ASP A 91 -9.52 -20.85 9.26
CA ASP A 91 -10.87 -21.27 9.67
C ASP A 91 -11.61 -21.93 8.50
N GLN A 92 -11.50 -21.39 7.29
CA GLN A 92 -12.15 -21.97 6.11
C GLN A 92 -11.48 -23.28 5.67
N VAL A 93 -10.15 -23.38 5.71
CA VAL A 93 -9.40 -24.61 5.40
C VAL A 93 -9.79 -25.72 6.36
N LYS A 94 -9.91 -25.42 7.67
CA LYS A 94 -10.37 -26.37 8.69
C LYS A 94 -11.85 -26.73 8.57
N LYS A 95 -12.71 -25.77 8.16
CA LYS A 95 -14.13 -26.01 7.88
C LYS A 95 -14.34 -26.96 6.70
N LEU A 96 -13.52 -26.86 5.66
CA LEU A 96 -13.55 -27.74 4.50
C LEU A 96 -13.15 -29.19 4.86
N ASN A 97 -12.08 -29.35 5.63
CA ASN A 97 -11.66 -30.64 6.18
C ASN A 97 -10.81 -30.41 7.44
N PRO A 98 -11.19 -30.92 8.61
CA PRO A 98 -10.44 -30.73 9.86
C PRO A 98 -8.99 -31.24 9.82
N ASN A 99 -8.67 -32.20 8.92
CA ASN A 99 -7.32 -32.74 8.75
C ASN A 99 -6.39 -31.83 7.95
N ASN A 100 -6.95 -30.85 7.22
CA ASN A 100 -6.16 -29.91 6.45
C ASN A 100 -5.20 -29.13 7.35
N LYS A 101 -4.01 -28.81 6.82
CA LYS A 101 -2.97 -28.07 7.54
C LYS A 101 -2.67 -26.76 6.85
N LEU A 102 -2.31 -25.76 7.65
CA LEU A 102 -1.80 -24.47 7.19
C LEU A 102 -0.35 -24.31 7.68
N TYR A 103 0.55 -24.01 6.76
CA TYR A 103 1.97 -23.76 7.05
C TYR A 103 2.32 -22.30 6.74
N GLY A 104 2.87 -21.59 7.70
CA GLY A 104 3.38 -20.24 7.51
C GLY A 104 4.88 -20.27 7.19
N PHE A 105 5.29 -19.74 6.03
CA PHE A 105 6.71 -19.57 5.70
C PHE A 105 7.25 -18.32 6.36
N LEU A 106 8.34 -18.47 7.11
CA LEU A 106 8.88 -17.41 7.95
C LEU A 106 9.63 -16.36 7.14
N MET A 107 9.53 -15.11 7.58
CA MET A 107 10.23 -13.96 6.99
C MET A 107 9.99 -13.77 5.48
N GLY A 108 8.79 -14.13 5.02
CA GLY A 108 8.33 -13.88 3.65
C GLY A 108 8.72 -14.96 2.65
N PRO A 109 8.87 -14.61 1.35
CA PRO A 109 9.18 -15.59 0.30
C PRO A 109 10.50 -16.32 0.49
N GLY A 110 11.45 -15.73 1.23
CA GLY A 110 12.70 -16.39 1.61
C GLY A 110 12.49 -17.68 2.37
N GLY A 111 11.52 -17.72 3.30
CA GLY A 111 11.22 -18.92 4.07
C GLY A 111 10.80 -20.13 3.21
N LEU A 112 10.15 -19.89 2.07
CA LEU A 112 9.87 -20.97 1.11
C LEU A 112 11.14 -21.57 0.49
N VAL A 113 12.12 -20.72 0.16
CA VAL A 113 13.39 -21.14 -0.45
C VAL A 113 14.33 -21.77 0.57
N ASP A 114 14.32 -21.26 1.80
CA ASP A 114 15.22 -21.68 2.89
C ASP A 114 14.61 -22.83 3.71
N HIS A 115 13.39 -23.27 3.40
CA HIS A 115 12.63 -24.30 4.10
C HIS A 115 12.36 -23.93 5.57
N ASP A 116 12.17 -22.64 5.86
CA ASP A 116 11.88 -22.12 7.19
C ASP A 116 10.38 -21.83 7.33
N TYR A 117 9.72 -22.61 8.20
CA TYR A 117 8.26 -22.58 8.32
C TYR A 117 7.77 -22.99 9.71
N VAL A 118 6.51 -22.70 9.98
CA VAL A 118 5.78 -23.15 11.16
C VAL A 118 4.41 -23.70 10.75
N GLU A 119 3.95 -24.77 11.38
CA GLU A 119 2.55 -25.19 11.26
C GLU A 119 1.67 -24.22 12.06
N ILE A 120 0.72 -23.59 11.39
CA ILE A 120 -0.22 -22.67 12.03
C ILE A 120 -1.36 -23.52 12.63
N THR A 121 -1.45 -23.48 13.95
CA THR A 121 -2.48 -24.16 14.73
C THR A 121 -3.38 -23.14 15.41
N GLU A 122 -4.57 -23.56 15.89
CA GLU A 122 -5.45 -22.66 16.65
C GLU A 122 -4.76 -22.14 17.91
N GLU A 123 -3.95 -22.97 18.58
CA GLU A 123 -3.22 -22.57 19.77
C GLU A 123 -2.21 -21.44 19.49
N LEU A 124 -1.56 -21.49 18.33
CA LEU A 124 -0.65 -20.40 17.89
C LEU A 124 -1.45 -19.17 17.43
N LEU A 125 -2.52 -19.38 16.65
CA LEU A 125 -3.25 -18.31 15.96
C LEU A 125 -4.10 -17.45 16.92
N LYS A 126 -4.62 -18.04 18.02
CA LYS A 126 -5.52 -17.36 18.96
C LYS A 126 -4.97 -16.02 19.49
N ASP A 127 -3.65 -15.94 19.70
CA ASP A 127 -2.99 -14.73 20.23
C ASP A 127 -2.82 -13.64 19.17
N TYR A 128 -3.01 -13.96 17.90
CA TYR A 128 -2.81 -13.05 16.75
C TYR A 128 -4.13 -12.62 16.09
N ARG A 129 -5.26 -13.20 16.48
CA ARG A 129 -6.57 -12.80 15.93
C ARG A 129 -6.84 -11.32 16.19
N ASN A 130 -7.21 -10.58 15.12
CA ASN A 130 -7.48 -9.15 15.14
C ASN A 130 -6.32 -8.27 15.67
N THR A 131 -5.08 -8.72 15.50
CA THR A 131 -3.90 -7.93 15.82
C THR A 131 -3.31 -7.26 14.59
N GLY A 132 -2.59 -6.15 14.81
CA GLY A 132 -1.75 -5.51 13.79
C GLY A 132 -0.42 -6.23 13.62
N GLY A 133 0.37 -5.74 12.67
CA GLY A 133 1.69 -6.31 12.38
C GLY A 133 1.63 -7.61 11.55
N PHE A 134 2.80 -8.20 11.33
CA PHE A 134 3.01 -9.46 10.62
C PHE A 134 3.84 -10.46 11.42
N ASP A 135 3.90 -10.28 12.73
CA ASP A 135 4.81 -10.97 13.64
C ASP A 135 4.44 -12.42 13.95
N LEU A 136 3.29 -12.92 13.46
CA LEU A 136 2.97 -14.35 13.50
C LEU A 136 4.00 -15.19 12.73
N ILE A 137 4.36 -14.76 11.52
CA ILE A 137 5.33 -15.45 10.64
C ILE A 137 6.39 -14.51 10.05
N GLY A 138 6.34 -13.22 10.39
CA GLY A 138 7.21 -12.22 9.79
C GLY A 138 6.90 -11.94 8.32
N SER A 139 7.61 -10.99 7.72
CA SER A 139 7.52 -10.70 6.29
C SER A 139 8.88 -10.39 5.70
N GLY A 140 9.04 -10.57 4.40
CA GLY A 140 10.28 -10.30 3.67
C GLY A 140 10.04 -9.82 2.26
N ARG A 141 11.11 -9.36 1.61
CA ARG A 141 11.10 -8.80 0.26
C ARG A 141 11.89 -9.64 -0.75
N THR A 142 12.21 -10.90 -0.40
CA THR A 142 12.87 -11.83 -1.33
C THR A 142 12.02 -11.97 -2.58
N LYS A 143 12.62 -11.69 -3.73
CA LYS A 143 11.97 -11.83 -5.02
C LYS A 143 12.21 -13.24 -5.55
N LEU A 144 11.15 -13.93 -5.91
CA LEU A 144 11.21 -15.24 -6.53
C LEU A 144 11.25 -15.05 -8.07
N GLU A 145 12.41 -15.10 -8.67
CA GLU A 145 12.61 -14.86 -10.12
C GLU A 145 13.37 -15.97 -10.82
N LYS A 146 14.13 -16.78 -10.07
CA LYS A 146 15.03 -17.79 -10.63
C LYS A 146 14.40 -19.18 -10.53
N GLU A 147 14.56 -19.99 -11.57
CA GLU A 147 14.09 -21.38 -11.60
C GLU A 147 14.62 -22.18 -10.40
N GLU A 148 15.88 -21.97 -10.00
CA GLU A 148 16.46 -22.60 -8.81
C GLU A 148 15.66 -22.31 -7.53
N GLN A 149 15.16 -21.07 -7.36
CA GLN A 149 14.34 -20.71 -6.20
C GLN A 149 12.98 -21.41 -6.24
N PHE A 150 12.39 -21.55 -7.44
CA PHE A 150 11.11 -22.23 -7.61
C PHE A 150 11.23 -23.73 -7.31
N GLU A 151 12.32 -24.37 -7.76
CA GLU A 151 12.57 -25.80 -7.51
C GLU A 151 12.87 -26.07 -6.02
N LYS A 152 13.66 -25.22 -5.37
CA LYS A 152 13.87 -25.31 -3.90
C LYS A 152 12.56 -25.17 -3.13
N GLY A 153 11.73 -24.19 -3.49
CA GLY A 153 10.39 -24.07 -2.92
C GLY A 153 9.52 -25.31 -3.16
N LEU A 154 9.62 -25.93 -4.33
CA LEU A 154 8.89 -27.14 -4.66
C LEU A 154 9.32 -28.35 -3.81
N GLU A 155 10.57 -28.45 -3.38
CA GLU A 155 11.04 -29.52 -2.50
C GLU A 155 10.27 -29.53 -1.18
N ILE A 156 10.17 -28.39 -0.50
CA ILE A 156 9.45 -28.30 0.77
C ILE A 156 7.93 -28.42 0.57
N ILE A 157 7.38 -27.89 -0.52
CA ILE A 157 5.97 -28.08 -0.89
C ILE A 157 5.62 -29.56 -0.99
N ARG A 158 6.46 -30.38 -1.66
CA ARG A 158 6.28 -31.82 -1.78
C ARG A 158 6.45 -32.54 -0.43
N GLN A 159 7.46 -32.16 0.35
CA GLN A 159 7.72 -32.76 1.66
C GLN A 159 6.53 -32.59 2.61
N LEU A 160 5.87 -31.43 2.59
CA LEU A 160 4.72 -31.11 3.44
C LEU A 160 3.38 -31.45 2.81
N ASN A 161 3.35 -32.06 1.61
CA ASN A 161 2.16 -32.32 0.82
C ASN A 161 1.27 -31.06 0.65
N ILE A 162 1.89 -29.91 0.38
CA ILE A 162 1.20 -28.64 0.16
C ILE A 162 0.59 -28.65 -1.25
N ASN A 163 -0.70 -28.35 -1.34
CA ASN A 163 -1.45 -28.28 -2.59
C ASN A 163 -1.54 -26.86 -3.15
N ALA A 164 -1.39 -25.86 -2.28
CA ALA A 164 -1.48 -24.47 -2.69
C ALA A 164 -0.61 -23.55 -1.84
N ILE A 165 -0.15 -22.46 -2.44
CA ILE A 165 0.52 -21.35 -1.77
C ILE A 165 -0.37 -20.10 -1.86
N VAL A 166 -0.58 -19.43 -0.74
CA VAL A 166 -1.22 -18.11 -0.68
C VAL A 166 -0.17 -17.04 -0.42
N ILE A 167 -0.09 -16.06 -1.30
CA ILE A 167 0.85 -14.93 -1.17
C ILE A 167 0.05 -13.66 -0.85
N ILE A 168 0.28 -13.13 0.35
CA ILE A 168 -0.31 -11.89 0.82
C ILE A 168 0.70 -10.77 0.56
N GLY A 169 0.41 -9.86 -0.39
CA GLY A 169 1.36 -8.82 -0.74
C GLY A 169 0.81 -7.74 -1.66
N GLY A 170 1.66 -6.76 -1.96
CA GLY A 170 1.37 -5.68 -2.90
C GLY A 170 1.45 -6.12 -4.37
N ASP A 171 1.57 -5.14 -5.26
CA ASP A 171 1.68 -5.32 -6.71
C ASP A 171 2.85 -6.25 -7.10
N ASP A 172 4.06 -5.96 -6.64
CA ASP A 172 5.26 -6.77 -6.94
C ASP A 172 5.12 -8.21 -6.43
N SER A 173 4.58 -8.40 -5.22
CA SER A 173 4.39 -9.72 -4.62
C SER A 173 3.34 -10.55 -5.35
N ASN A 174 2.25 -9.93 -5.79
CA ASN A 174 1.22 -10.60 -6.57
C ASN A 174 1.66 -10.83 -8.02
N THR A 175 2.51 -9.98 -8.58
CA THR A 175 3.20 -10.27 -9.84
C THR A 175 4.05 -11.54 -9.70
N ASN A 176 4.83 -11.67 -8.63
CA ASN A 176 5.58 -12.91 -8.33
C ASN A 176 4.66 -14.12 -8.12
N ALA A 177 3.50 -13.94 -7.47
CA ALA A 177 2.51 -15.00 -7.33
C ALA A 177 2.03 -15.52 -8.70
N CYS A 178 1.83 -14.62 -9.66
CA CYS A 178 1.44 -14.99 -11.03
C CYS A 178 2.56 -15.74 -11.75
N VAL A 179 3.80 -15.27 -11.64
CA VAL A 179 4.98 -15.96 -12.23
C VAL A 179 5.12 -17.37 -11.66
N LEU A 180 4.95 -17.53 -10.34
CA LEU A 180 5.02 -18.84 -9.69
C LEU A 180 3.86 -19.75 -10.11
N ALA A 181 2.64 -19.20 -10.24
CA ALA A 181 1.47 -19.93 -10.74
C ALA A 181 1.69 -20.44 -12.16
N GLU A 182 2.19 -19.58 -13.03
CA GLU A 182 2.51 -19.92 -14.42
C GLU A 182 3.57 -21.03 -14.51
N TYR A 183 4.65 -20.90 -13.72
CA TYR A 183 5.71 -21.90 -13.68
C TYR A 183 5.20 -23.27 -13.23
N TYR A 184 4.42 -23.34 -12.15
CA TYR A 184 3.88 -24.61 -11.66
C TYR A 184 2.84 -25.20 -12.59
N ALA A 185 2.04 -24.37 -13.26
CA ALA A 185 1.08 -24.83 -14.28
C ALA A 185 1.80 -25.39 -15.52
N ALA A 186 2.80 -24.70 -16.03
CA ALA A 186 3.59 -25.13 -17.19
C ALA A 186 4.32 -26.46 -16.96
N LYS A 187 4.78 -26.70 -15.73
CA LYS A 187 5.45 -27.96 -15.33
C LYS A 187 4.48 -29.06 -14.87
N ASN A 188 3.17 -28.81 -14.82
CA ASN A 188 2.17 -29.74 -14.31
C ASN A 188 2.45 -30.25 -12.88
N TYR A 189 2.95 -29.38 -11.99
CA TYR A 189 3.28 -29.77 -10.62
C TYR A 189 2.06 -29.92 -9.71
N GLY A 190 0.89 -29.47 -10.15
CA GLY A 190 -0.36 -29.60 -9.40
C GLY A 190 -0.46 -28.67 -8.19
N VAL A 191 0.43 -27.68 -8.06
CA VAL A 191 0.43 -26.70 -6.98
C VAL A 191 -0.26 -25.42 -7.44
N GLN A 192 -1.26 -24.98 -6.69
CA GLN A 192 -2.00 -23.75 -6.95
C GLN A 192 -1.32 -22.56 -6.26
N VAL A 193 -1.44 -21.37 -6.84
CA VAL A 193 -0.96 -20.13 -6.24
C VAL A 193 -2.07 -19.09 -6.28
N ILE A 194 -2.39 -18.53 -5.12
CA ILE A 194 -3.43 -17.50 -4.93
C ILE A 194 -2.81 -16.28 -4.29
N GLY A 195 -3.15 -15.10 -4.80
CA GLY A 195 -2.76 -13.81 -4.24
C GLY A 195 -3.84 -13.20 -3.34
N CYS A 196 -3.42 -12.32 -2.42
CA CYS A 196 -4.31 -11.45 -1.65
C CYS A 196 -3.80 -10.00 -1.76
N PRO A 197 -4.68 -9.01 -2.04
CA PRO A 197 -4.27 -7.63 -2.28
C PRO A 197 -3.94 -6.91 -0.97
N LYS A 198 -2.67 -6.63 -0.73
CA LYS A 198 -2.16 -5.96 0.46
C LYS A 198 -1.36 -4.73 0.08
N THR A 199 -1.82 -3.55 0.46
CA THR A 199 -1.01 -2.32 0.54
C THR A 199 -1.77 -1.26 1.34
N ILE A 200 -1.06 -0.50 2.17
CA ILE A 200 -1.67 0.68 2.78
C ILE A 200 -1.73 1.87 1.80
N ASP A 201 -0.98 1.84 0.71
CA ASP A 201 -0.82 2.97 -0.22
C ASP A 201 -2.08 3.24 -1.06
N GLY A 202 -3.01 2.27 -1.14
CA GLY A 202 -4.24 2.41 -1.93
C GLY A 202 -4.04 2.26 -3.45
N ASP A 203 -2.83 1.94 -3.88
CA ASP A 203 -2.42 1.88 -5.29
C ASP A 203 -2.70 0.53 -5.99
N LEU A 204 -3.07 -0.50 -5.25
CA LEU A 204 -3.56 -1.78 -5.78
C LEU A 204 -5.08 -1.74 -5.85
N LYS A 205 -5.59 -1.08 -6.86
CA LYS A 205 -6.99 -0.77 -7.06
C LYS A 205 -7.37 -0.79 -8.54
N ASN A 206 -8.56 -1.30 -8.86
CA ASN A 206 -9.12 -1.33 -10.21
C ASN A 206 -10.63 -1.65 -10.16
N SER A 207 -11.27 -1.92 -11.30
CA SER A 207 -12.70 -2.26 -11.37
C SER A 207 -13.11 -3.52 -10.61
N GLN A 208 -12.16 -4.38 -10.20
CA GLN A 208 -12.41 -5.61 -9.48
C GLN A 208 -11.91 -5.56 -8.02
N ILE A 209 -10.97 -4.70 -7.73
CA ILE A 209 -10.41 -4.46 -6.38
C ILE A 209 -10.75 -3.01 -6.02
N GLU A 210 -11.76 -2.82 -5.19
CA GLU A 210 -12.23 -1.50 -4.77
C GLU A 210 -11.26 -0.86 -3.76
N THR A 211 -10.62 -1.68 -2.94
CA THR A 211 -9.59 -1.28 -1.98
C THR A 211 -8.65 -2.45 -1.69
N SER A 212 -7.41 -2.16 -1.32
CA SER A 212 -6.48 -3.13 -0.77
C SER A 212 -6.50 -3.06 0.76
N PHE A 213 -6.31 -4.18 1.43
CA PHE A 213 -6.38 -4.19 2.88
C PHE A 213 -5.23 -3.43 3.54
N GLY A 214 -5.53 -2.84 4.68
CA GLY A 214 -4.63 -2.00 5.47
C GLY A 214 -4.76 -0.51 5.16
N PHE A 215 -5.29 -0.12 4.01
CA PHE A 215 -5.52 1.28 3.66
C PHE A 215 -6.56 1.92 4.60
N ASP A 216 -7.68 1.27 4.85
CA ASP A 216 -8.73 1.75 5.75
C ASP A 216 -8.19 2.03 7.16
N THR A 217 -7.52 1.05 7.75
CA THR A 217 -6.96 1.18 9.10
C THR A 217 -5.86 2.24 9.16
N ALA A 218 -4.92 2.24 8.21
CA ALA A 218 -3.81 3.18 8.21
C ALA A 218 -4.31 4.63 8.09
N THR A 219 -5.24 4.90 7.19
CA THR A 219 -5.79 6.25 7.00
C THR A 219 -6.63 6.70 8.19
N LYS A 220 -7.40 5.82 8.81
CA LYS A 220 -8.14 6.11 10.05
C LYS A 220 -7.20 6.42 11.23
N THR A 221 -6.11 5.64 11.35
CA THR A 221 -5.07 5.89 12.36
C THR A 221 -4.42 7.26 12.16
N TYR A 222 -4.00 7.57 10.94
CA TYR A 222 -3.38 8.86 10.66
C TYR A 222 -4.37 10.02 10.83
N SER A 223 -5.61 9.88 10.40
CA SER A 223 -6.63 10.92 10.54
C SER A 223 -6.93 11.25 11.99
N GLU A 224 -6.97 10.25 12.90
CA GLU A 224 -7.09 10.48 14.34
C GLU A 224 -5.93 11.35 14.85
N VAL A 225 -4.69 10.99 14.52
CA VAL A 225 -3.51 11.71 15.01
C VAL A 225 -3.40 13.10 14.38
N ILE A 226 -3.74 13.26 13.10
CA ILE A 226 -3.82 14.57 12.44
C ILE A 226 -4.84 15.45 13.17
N GLY A 227 -6.04 14.95 13.43
CA GLY A 227 -7.06 15.69 14.15
C GLY A 227 -6.62 16.10 15.56
N ASN A 228 -5.82 15.29 16.26
CA ASN A 228 -5.23 15.66 17.54
C ASN A 228 -4.21 16.79 17.39
N ILE A 229 -3.38 16.77 16.35
CA ILE A 229 -2.43 17.85 16.01
C ILE A 229 -3.19 19.13 15.62
N GLU A 230 -4.26 19.03 14.86
CA GLU A 230 -5.12 20.16 14.50
C GLU A 230 -5.76 20.80 15.73
N ARG A 231 -6.12 20.00 16.76
CA ARG A 231 -6.57 20.54 18.06
C ARG A 231 -5.48 21.33 18.76
N ASP A 232 -4.26 20.78 18.81
CA ASP A 232 -3.12 21.50 19.39
C ASP A 232 -2.86 22.79 18.61
N CYS A 233 -2.82 22.69 17.31
CA CYS A 233 -2.62 23.81 16.39
C CYS A 233 -3.63 24.93 16.65
N ASN A 234 -4.92 24.62 16.77
CA ASN A 234 -5.98 25.58 17.06
C ASN A 234 -5.92 26.12 18.50
N SER A 235 -5.41 25.35 19.44
CA SER A 235 -5.26 25.72 20.85
C SER A 235 -4.04 26.61 21.07
N ALA A 236 -2.89 26.23 20.54
CA ALA A 236 -1.62 26.94 20.71
C ALA A 236 -1.48 28.17 19.81
N ARG A 237 -2.05 28.15 18.60
CA ARG A 237 -2.08 29.20 17.56
C ARG A 237 -0.70 29.78 17.18
N LYS A 238 0.34 28.94 17.17
CA LYS A 238 1.72 29.42 16.96
C LYS A 238 2.64 28.57 16.12
N TYR A 239 2.20 27.37 15.67
CA TYR A 239 3.03 26.43 14.90
C TYR A 239 2.39 26.07 13.59
N TRP A 240 3.23 25.86 12.56
CA TRP A 240 2.89 25.18 11.33
C TRP A 240 3.39 23.74 11.44
N HIS A 241 2.49 22.78 11.35
CA HIS A 241 2.81 21.35 11.38
C HIS A 241 2.94 20.83 9.96
N PHE A 242 4.13 20.35 9.62
CA PHE A 242 4.42 19.69 8.36
C PHE A 242 4.41 18.19 8.61
N ILE A 243 3.44 17.50 8.04
CA ILE A 243 3.16 16.09 8.30
C ILE A 243 3.40 15.29 7.03
N LYS A 244 4.48 14.51 7.00
CA LYS A 244 4.72 13.52 5.96
C LYS A 244 3.90 12.28 6.27
N LEU A 245 3.13 11.82 5.27
CA LEU A 245 2.32 10.62 5.33
C LEU A 245 2.92 9.53 4.46
N MET A 246 3.00 8.31 4.99
CA MET A 246 3.43 7.15 4.22
C MET A 246 2.52 6.95 2.99
N GLY A 247 3.04 6.36 1.94
CA GLY A 247 2.40 6.22 0.63
C GLY A 247 3.34 6.69 -0.46
N ARG A 248 4.17 5.74 -0.96
CA ARG A 248 5.26 6.07 -1.89
C ARG A 248 4.76 6.34 -3.30
N SER A 249 3.89 5.46 -3.78
CA SER A 249 3.58 5.37 -5.22
C SER A 249 2.39 6.21 -5.66
N ALA A 250 1.59 6.73 -4.72
CA ALA A 250 0.40 7.52 -4.98
C ALA A 250 0.00 8.32 -3.73
N SER A 251 -0.81 9.36 -3.91
CA SER A 251 -1.23 10.27 -2.84
C SER A 251 -2.59 9.89 -2.21
N HIS A 252 -3.05 8.64 -2.36
CA HIS A 252 -4.36 8.22 -1.82
C HIS A 252 -4.48 8.41 -0.31
N ILE A 253 -3.43 8.10 0.46
CA ILE A 253 -3.44 8.29 1.93
C ILE A 253 -3.58 9.77 2.28
N ALA A 254 -2.80 10.65 1.61
CA ALA A 254 -2.86 12.08 1.86
C ALA A 254 -4.24 12.66 1.51
N LEU A 255 -4.82 12.25 0.38
CA LEU A 255 -6.15 12.66 -0.05
C LEU A 255 -7.24 12.21 0.94
N GLU A 256 -7.20 10.93 1.38
CA GLU A 256 -8.15 10.42 2.36
C GLU A 256 -8.06 11.18 3.69
N CYS A 257 -6.84 11.35 4.22
CA CYS A 257 -6.64 12.11 5.46
C CYS A 257 -7.10 13.57 5.33
N ALA A 258 -6.87 14.21 4.17
CA ALA A 258 -7.34 15.57 3.93
C ALA A 258 -8.86 15.66 3.91
N LEU A 259 -9.55 14.70 3.30
CA LEU A 259 -11.02 14.64 3.29
C LEU A 259 -11.60 14.38 4.69
N GLN A 260 -10.86 13.67 5.55
CA GLN A 260 -11.28 13.36 6.92
C GLN A 260 -11.03 14.51 7.91
N THR A 261 -9.99 15.33 7.71
CA THR A 261 -9.51 16.28 8.74
C THR A 261 -9.53 17.74 8.29
N GLN A 262 -9.59 18.02 6.99
CA GLN A 262 -9.64 19.37 6.40
C GLN A 262 -8.45 20.27 6.82
N PRO A 263 -7.20 19.83 6.57
CA PRO A 263 -6.00 20.62 6.87
C PRO A 263 -5.91 21.87 5.98
N ASN A 264 -5.05 22.82 6.34
CA ASN A 264 -4.87 24.04 5.53
C ASN A 264 -4.30 23.73 4.15
N ILE A 265 -3.37 22.78 4.07
CA ILE A 265 -2.73 22.39 2.80
C ILE A 265 -2.61 20.86 2.78
N CYS A 266 -2.94 20.27 1.65
CA CYS A 266 -2.58 18.90 1.32
C CYS A 266 -1.98 18.89 -0.08
N LEU A 267 -0.76 18.38 -0.19
CA LEU A 267 -0.10 18.20 -1.50
C LEU A 267 -0.57 16.88 -2.10
N ILE A 268 -0.88 16.90 -3.39
CA ILE A 268 -1.22 15.71 -4.17
C ILE A 268 -0.16 15.58 -5.27
N SER A 269 0.64 14.53 -5.19
CA SER A 269 1.81 14.33 -6.06
C SER A 269 1.43 14.28 -7.53
N GLU A 270 0.34 13.60 -7.85
CA GLU A 270 -0.18 13.46 -9.22
C GLU A 270 -0.62 14.82 -9.81
N GLU A 271 -1.16 15.71 -9.00
CA GLU A 271 -1.49 17.07 -9.46
C GLU A 271 -0.24 17.90 -9.73
N ILE A 272 0.78 17.75 -8.88
CA ILE A 272 2.08 18.45 -9.02
C ILE A 272 2.76 18.02 -10.32
N GLU A 273 2.78 16.72 -10.61
CA GLU A 273 3.30 16.17 -11.86
C GLU A 273 2.51 16.68 -13.08
N ALA A 274 1.18 16.56 -13.04
CA ALA A 274 0.31 16.97 -14.16
C ALA A 274 0.39 18.46 -14.48
N LYS A 275 0.72 19.30 -13.49
CA LYS A 275 0.92 20.74 -13.65
C LYS A 275 2.37 21.14 -13.91
N ASP A 276 3.27 20.18 -14.05
CA ASP A 276 4.73 20.41 -14.21
C ASP A 276 5.31 21.39 -13.16
N GLN A 277 4.83 21.27 -11.91
CA GLN A 277 5.25 22.17 -10.83
C GLN A 277 6.67 21.84 -10.38
N THR A 278 7.47 22.91 -10.23
CA THR A 278 8.80 22.82 -9.63
C THR A 278 8.71 22.84 -8.10
N LEU A 279 9.79 22.43 -7.43
CA LEU A 279 9.89 22.56 -5.98
C LEU A 279 9.68 24.01 -5.52
N ASN A 280 10.18 24.99 -6.29
CA ASN A 280 9.98 26.42 -5.98
C ASN A 280 8.51 26.84 -6.08
N ASP A 281 7.76 26.34 -7.05
CA ASP A 281 6.32 26.62 -7.18
C ASP A 281 5.54 26.10 -5.97
N ILE A 282 5.89 24.89 -5.52
CA ILE A 282 5.29 24.29 -4.32
C ILE A 282 5.57 25.16 -3.08
N ILE A 283 6.82 25.57 -2.90
CA ILE A 283 7.25 26.43 -1.78
C ILE A 283 6.54 27.78 -1.81
N GLU A 284 6.42 28.40 -2.99
CA GLU A 284 5.75 29.68 -3.17
C GLU A 284 4.27 29.58 -2.82
N ASN A 285 3.57 28.57 -3.32
CA ASN A 285 2.16 28.32 -3.01
C ASN A 285 1.92 28.14 -1.49
N ILE A 286 2.79 27.38 -0.81
CA ILE A 286 2.68 27.21 0.65
C ILE A 286 2.95 28.54 1.37
N ALA A 287 3.99 29.27 0.97
CA ALA A 287 4.36 30.56 1.58
C ALA A 287 3.24 31.60 1.41
N GLU A 288 2.53 31.61 0.27
CA GLU A 288 1.36 32.48 0.05
C GLU A 288 0.24 32.20 1.05
N VAL A 289 -0.08 30.93 1.29
CA VAL A 289 -1.10 30.53 2.29
C VAL A 289 -0.66 30.97 3.69
N VAL A 290 0.61 30.71 4.05
CA VAL A 290 1.16 31.12 5.35
C VAL A 290 1.07 32.64 5.53
N ALA A 291 1.46 33.41 4.51
CA ALA A 291 1.44 34.88 4.55
C ALA A 291 -0.01 35.40 4.62
N TYR A 292 -0.92 34.85 3.85
CA TYR A 292 -2.34 35.21 3.92
C TYR A 292 -2.91 34.96 5.33
N ARG A 293 -2.72 33.76 5.89
CA ARG A 293 -3.23 33.44 7.24
C ARG A 293 -2.61 34.33 8.32
N ALA A 294 -1.31 34.63 8.20
CA ALA A 294 -0.63 35.56 9.09
C ALA A 294 -1.23 36.96 9.03
N SER A 295 -1.61 37.45 7.82
CA SER A 295 -2.29 38.75 7.66
C SER A 295 -3.65 38.80 8.37
N GLN A 296 -4.29 37.65 8.57
CA GLN A 296 -5.52 37.48 9.32
C GLN A 296 -5.29 37.19 10.83
N GLY A 297 -4.03 37.29 11.30
CA GLY A 297 -3.66 37.00 12.69
C GLY A 297 -3.44 35.52 13.02
N ASN A 298 -3.50 34.62 12.02
CA ASN A 298 -3.37 33.17 12.19
C ASN A 298 -1.96 32.71 11.78
N ASN A 299 -1.03 32.61 12.73
CA ASN A 299 0.35 32.16 12.51
C ASN A 299 0.50 30.63 12.73
N PHE A 300 -0.47 29.86 12.33
CA PHE A 300 -0.53 28.42 12.54
C PHE A 300 -1.25 27.72 11.38
N GLY A 301 -0.98 26.43 11.22
CA GLY A 301 -1.64 25.61 10.22
C GLY A 301 -1.05 24.21 10.12
N VAL A 302 -1.67 23.39 9.26
CA VAL A 302 -1.29 22.02 9.01
C VAL A 302 -1.08 21.80 7.50
N VAL A 303 0.04 21.16 7.15
CA VAL A 303 0.44 20.81 5.78
C VAL A 303 0.62 19.29 5.72
N LEU A 304 -0.17 18.60 4.91
CA LEU A 304 0.00 17.18 4.63
C LEU A 304 0.85 16.99 3.37
N ILE A 305 1.84 16.10 3.45
CA ILE A 305 2.85 15.87 2.42
C ILE A 305 2.91 14.36 2.12
N PRO A 306 2.62 13.91 0.89
CA PRO A 306 2.83 12.52 0.51
C PRO A 306 4.32 12.15 0.58
N GLU A 307 4.64 10.98 1.08
CA GLU A 307 6.01 10.45 1.17
C GLU A 307 6.73 10.44 -0.19
N GLY A 308 6.01 10.06 -1.24
CA GLY A 308 6.53 9.95 -2.61
C GLY A 308 6.66 11.26 -3.37
N LEU A 309 6.31 12.40 -2.79
CA LEU A 309 6.25 13.70 -3.47
C LEU A 309 7.47 14.01 -4.35
N VAL A 310 8.67 13.71 -3.86
CA VAL A 310 9.92 14.02 -4.58
C VAL A 310 10.05 13.32 -5.91
N GLU A 311 9.46 12.13 -6.06
CA GLU A 311 9.47 11.35 -7.32
C GLU A 311 8.54 11.95 -8.37
N PHE A 312 7.52 12.69 -7.96
CA PHE A 312 6.52 13.33 -8.83
C PHE A 312 6.87 14.78 -9.23
N ILE A 313 7.93 15.36 -8.67
CA ILE A 313 8.46 16.63 -9.16
C ILE A 313 9.25 16.34 -10.42
N PRO A 314 8.83 16.81 -11.63
CA PRO A 314 9.34 16.29 -12.90
C PRO A 314 10.86 16.32 -13.04
N ALA A 315 11.52 17.40 -12.61
CA ALA A 315 12.97 17.49 -12.66
C ALA A 315 13.66 16.46 -11.73
N ILE A 316 13.10 16.23 -10.54
CA ILE A 316 13.65 15.26 -9.59
C ILE A 316 13.33 13.84 -10.04
N GLY A 317 12.14 13.59 -10.60
CA GLY A 317 11.76 12.31 -11.18
C GLY A 317 12.70 11.87 -12.30
N ARG A 318 13.05 12.76 -13.24
CA ARG A 318 14.05 12.49 -14.30
C ARG A 318 15.43 12.16 -13.71
N LEU A 319 15.86 12.92 -12.72
CA LEU A 319 17.12 12.67 -12.00
C LEU A 319 17.11 11.28 -11.34
N ILE A 320 16.04 10.90 -10.65
CA ILE A 320 15.90 9.59 -10.01
C ILE A 320 15.98 8.47 -11.04
N GLN A 321 15.35 8.63 -12.19
CA GLN A 321 15.39 7.64 -13.25
C GLN A 321 16.82 7.44 -13.79
N GLU A 322 17.55 8.53 -14.06
CA GLU A 322 18.94 8.45 -14.52
C GLU A 322 19.86 7.83 -13.44
N LEU A 323 19.64 8.19 -12.16
CA LEU A 323 20.37 7.56 -11.05
C LEU A 323 20.08 6.06 -10.93
N ASN A 324 18.84 5.63 -11.15
CA ASN A 324 18.48 4.22 -11.13
C ASN A 324 19.20 3.45 -12.26
N ASP A 325 19.23 3.99 -13.47
CA ASP A 325 19.92 3.38 -14.60
C ASP A 325 21.45 3.34 -14.36
N LEU A 326 22.02 4.42 -13.83
CA LEU A 326 23.44 4.51 -13.48
C LEU A 326 23.85 3.48 -12.43
N LEU A 327 23.10 3.40 -11.32
CA LEU A 327 23.41 2.47 -10.24
C LEU A 327 23.14 1.01 -10.62
N ALA A 328 22.17 0.75 -11.50
CA ALA A 328 21.94 -0.59 -12.03
C ALA A 328 23.11 -1.07 -12.91
N ALA A 329 23.71 -0.15 -13.69
CA ALA A 329 24.82 -0.46 -14.58
C ALA A 329 26.19 -0.58 -13.87
N HIS A 330 26.40 0.20 -12.81
CA HIS A 330 27.71 0.42 -12.18
C HIS A 330 27.72 0.28 -10.64
N GLY A 331 26.70 -0.32 -10.06
CA GLY A 331 26.53 -0.38 -8.60
C GLY A 331 27.69 -1.04 -7.84
N ALA A 332 28.35 -2.02 -8.43
CA ALA A 332 29.52 -2.69 -7.81
C ALA A 332 30.71 -1.74 -7.67
N ASP A 333 31.00 -0.94 -8.71
CA ASP A 333 32.11 0.03 -8.69
C ASP A 333 31.82 1.20 -7.76
N TYR A 334 30.54 1.55 -7.62
CA TYR A 334 30.05 2.65 -6.78
C TYR A 334 30.03 2.32 -5.29
N ALA A 335 29.69 1.09 -4.91
CA ALA A 335 29.52 0.68 -3.52
C ALA A 335 30.81 0.76 -2.69
N ASP A 336 31.96 0.56 -3.31
CA ASP A 336 33.28 0.59 -2.67
C ASP A 336 33.85 2.01 -2.48
N LEU A 337 33.19 3.03 -3.03
CA LEU A 337 33.64 4.42 -2.95
C LEU A 337 33.26 5.07 -1.59
N ASP A 338 34.11 5.97 -1.09
CA ASP A 338 33.73 6.85 0.01
C ASP A 338 32.68 7.90 -0.44
N LYS A 339 32.10 8.62 0.53
CA LYS A 339 30.98 9.55 0.27
C LYS A 339 31.29 10.66 -0.74
N ASP A 340 32.49 11.20 -0.66
CA ASP A 340 32.90 12.31 -1.55
C ASP A 340 33.17 11.77 -2.95
N ALA A 341 33.79 10.61 -3.06
CA ALA A 341 34.01 9.90 -4.32
C ALA A 341 32.68 9.44 -4.95
N GLN A 342 31.71 8.98 -4.16
CA GLN A 342 30.36 8.66 -4.62
C GLN A 342 29.67 9.87 -5.23
N ARG A 343 29.72 11.03 -4.57
CA ARG A 343 29.15 12.29 -5.10
C ARG A 343 29.86 12.71 -6.40
N ALA A 344 31.19 12.66 -6.42
CA ALA A 344 31.96 12.99 -7.62
C ALA A 344 31.65 12.05 -8.79
N TYR A 345 31.49 10.76 -8.51
CA TYR A 345 31.12 9.74 -9.49
C TYR A 345 29.76 10.06 -10.13
N ILE A 346 28.74 10.33 -9.33
CA ILE A 346 27.41 10.70 -9.80
C ILE A 346 27.48 11.95 -10.68
N LEU A 347 28.11 13.02 -10.20
CA LEU A 347 28.23 14.28 -10.96
C LEU A 347 28.95 14.10 -12.29
N ALA A 348 29.90 13.17 -12.38
CA ALA A 348 30.64 12.87 -13.62
C ALA A 348 29.80 12.13 -14.67
N HIS A 349 28.77 11.37 -14.25
CA HIS A 349 28.00 10.50 -15.12
C HIS A 349 26.58 11.02 -15.42
N LEU A 350 26.07 12.01 -14.68
CA LEU A 350 24.77 12.63 -14.97
C LEU A 350 24.82 13.50 -16.23
N THR A 351 23.70 13.56 -16.93
CA THR A 351 23.44 14.56 -17.97
C THR A 351 23.53 15.98 -17.39
N GLU A 352 23.76 16.98 -18.23
CA GLU A 352 23.92 18.38 -17.78
C GLU A 352 22.67 18.88 -17.02
N GLU A 353 21.47 18.55 -17.52
CA GLU A 353 20.19 18.92 -16.89
C GLU A 353 20.04 18.30 -15.50
N ASN A 354 20.26 16.99 -15.39
CA ASN A 354 20.11 16.27 -14.12
C ASN A 354 21.24 16.60 -13.13
N ARG A 355 22.43 16.90 -13.63
CA ARG A 355 23.54 17.45 -12.80
C ARG A 355 23.15 18.76 -12.16
N ALA A 356 22.61 19.70 -12.94
CA ALA A 356 22.14 20.98 -12.42
C ALA A 356 21.04 20.76 -11.37
N THR A 357 20.08 19.87 -11.60
CA THR A 357 19.04 19.50 -10.63
C THR A 357 19.67 18.93 -9.35
N PHE A 358 20.60 17.98 -9.47
CA PHE A 358 21.26 17.33 -8.34
C PHE A 358 22.05 18.34 -7.47
N GLU A 359 22.72 19.31 -8.08
CA GLU A 359 23.48 20.35 -7.39
C GLU A 359 22.59 21.35 -6.63
N THR A 360 21.34 21.55 -7.06
CA THR A 360 20.37 22.42 -6.37
C THR A 360 19.73 21.78 -5.16
N LEU A 361 19.79 20.45 -5.02
CA LEU A 361 19.20 19.75 -3.88
C LEU A 361 20.04 19.94 -2.61
N PRO A 362 19.41 20.05 -1.44
CA PRO A 362 20.12 19.97 -0.17
C PRO A 362 20.94 18.69 -0.07
N GLU A 363 22.11 18.76 0.54
CA GLU A 363 23.07 17.65 0.63
C GLU A 363 22.45 16.36 1.17
N GLY A 364 21.61 16.46 2.20
CA GLY A 364 20.90 15.30 2.78
C GLY A 364 19.97 14.61 1.78
N VAL A 365 19.24 15.36 0.97
CA VAL A 365 18.34 14.82 -0.07
C VAL A 365 19.15 14.22 -1.22
N ALA A 366 20.13 14.96 -1.76
CA ALA A 366 21.00 14.47 -2.82
C ALA A 366 21.67 13.14 -2.42
N ARG A 367 22.13 13.07 -1.17
CA ARG A 367 22.70 11.85 -0.61
C ARG A 367 21.70 10.69 -0.55
N GLN A 368 20.47 10.92 -0.04
CA GLN A 368 19.46 9.87 0.02
C GLN A 368 19.09 9.33 -1.36
N LEU A 369 19.01 10.20 -2.38
CA LEU A 369 18.80 9.79 -3.76
C LEU A 369 19.95 8.95 -4.32
N SER A 370 21.13 9.03 -3.74
CA SER A 370 22.36 8.35 -4.17
C SER A 370 22.60 7.01 -3.45
N LEU A 371 21.80 6.68 -2.43
CA LEU A 371 21.93 5.43 -1.68
C LEU A 371 21.38 4.23 -2.45
N ASP A 372 21.67 3.03 -1.92
CA ASP A 372 21.18 1.76 -2.44
C ASP A 372 19.66 1.74 -2.60
N ARG A 373 19.23 0.98 -3.60
CA ARG A 373 17.82 0.72 -3.88
C ARG A 373 17.30 -0.45 -3.06
N ASP A 374 15.98 -0.51 -2.88
CA ASP A 374 15.34 -1.70 -2.35
C ASP A 374 15.50 -2.89 -3.33
N PRO A 375 15.20 -4.14 -2.92
CA PRO A 375 15.30 -5.31 -3.82
C PRO A 375 14.47 -5.21 -5.11
N HIS A 376 13.51 -4.29 -5.16
CA HIS A 376 12.70 -4.02 -6.35
C HIS A 376 13.25 -2.87 -7.21
N GLY A 377 14.38 -2.26 -6.82
CA GLY A 377 15.04 -1.17 -7.55
C GLY A 377 14.48 0.23 -7.27
N ASN A 378 13.70 0.41 -6.20
CA ASN A 378 13.10 1.70 -5.87
C ASN A 378 13.95 2.49 -4.88
N VAL A 379 13.91 3.83 -5.00
CA VAL A 379 14.46 4.74 -3.98
C VAL A 379 13.72 4.56 -2.65
N GLN A 380 14.44 4.61 -1.54
CA GLN A 380 13.84 4.55 -0.22
C GLN A 380 13.37 5.95 0.23
N VAL A 381 12.30 6.45 -0.39
CA VAL A 381 11.80 7.82 -0.18
C VAL A 381 11.35 8.10 1.26
N SER A 382 10.99 7.08 2.04
CA SER A 382 10.69 7.23 3.47
C SER A 382 11.84 7.81 4.28
N LEU A 383 13.09 7.60 3.84
CA LEU A 383 14.28 8.13 4.49
C LEU A 383 14.56 9.61 4.13
N ILE A 384 13.85 10.16 3.14
CA ILE A 384 13.98 11.56 2.77
C ILE A 384 13.09 12.41 3.69
N GLU A 385 13.68 13.32 4.44
CA GLU A 385 12.96 14.26 5.32
C GLU A 385 12.29 15.38 4.50
N THR A 386 11.35 14.99 3.61
CA THR A 386 10.68 15.90 2.68
C THR A 386 9.90 17.00 3.43
N GLU A 387 9.30 16.67 4.57
CA GLU A 387 8.58 17.61 5.43
C GLU A 387 9.49 18.71 5.98
N LYS A 388 10.73 18.36 6.32
CA LYS A 388 11.74 19.32 6.79
C LYS A 388 12.30 20.15 5.64
N LEU A 389 12.62 19.50 4.51
CA LEU A 389 13.07 20.20 3.30
C LEU A 389 12.08 21.30 2.92
N ILE A 390 10.80 20.97 2.78
CA ILE A 390 9.76 21.93 2.39
C ILE A 390 9.62 23.03 3.43
N SER A 391 9.56 22.72 4.71
CA SER A 391 9.40 23.73 5.76
C SER A 391 10.57 24.68 5.87
N ASP A 392 11.81 24.19 5.72
CA ASP A 392 13.02 25.02 5.74
C ASP A 392 13.04 25.99 4.55
N MET A 393 12.67 25.51 3.35
CA MET A 393 12.57 26.35 2.16
C MET A 393 11.43 27.39 2.27
N VAL A 394 10.28 27.01 2.81
CA VAL A 394 9.18 27.95 3.11
C VAL A 394 9.64 29.02 4.11
N GLY A 395 10.34 28.61 5.17
CA GLY A 395 10.92 29.55 6.14
C GLY A 395 11.90 30.55 5.51
N ALA A 396 12.78 30.08 4.62
CA ALA A 396 13.71 30.93 3.87
C ALA A 396 12.97 31.93 2.95
N LYS A 397 11.94 31.46 2.23
CA LYS A 397 11.09 32.31 1.36
C LYS A 397 10.36 33.39 2.18
N LEU A 398 9.77 33.02 3.32
CA LEU A 398 9.09 33.98 4.21
C LEU A 398 10.07 34.97 4.83
N ALA A 399 11.29 34.57 5.16
CA ALA A 399 12.33 35.47 5.63
C ALA A 399 12.74 36.49 4.55
N GLN A 400 12.82 36.05 3.29
CA GLN A 400 13.02 36.93 2.15
C GLN A 400 11.86 37.94 2.03
N TRP A 401 10.61 37.45 2.01
CA TRP A 401 9.41 38.29 1.91
C TRP A 401 9.27 39.27 3.07
N LYS A 402 9.76 38.90 4.25
CA LYS A 402 9.81 39.83 5.40
C LYS A 402 10.73 41.02 5.16
N LYS A 403 11.90 40.78 4.53
CA LYS A 403 12.82 41.85 4.13
C LYS A 403 12.23 42.74 3.04
N GLU A 404 11.40 42.17 2.17
CA GLU A 404 10.71 42.88 1.09
C GLU A 404 9.42 43.58 1.57
N GLY A 405 9.04 43.44 2.84
CA GLY A 405 7.80 44.02 3.38
C GLY A 405 6.51 43.29 2.98
N LYS A 406 6.61 42.09 2.35
CA LYS A 406 5.47 41.28 1.89
C LYS A 406 4.89 40.35 2.98
N TYR A 407 5.67 40.11 4.04
CA TYR A 407 5.28 39.22 5.15
C TYR A 407 5.65 39.81 6.50
N ASN A 408 4.69 39.85 7.43
CA ASN A 408 4.90 40.39 8.79
C ASN A 408 4.55 39.37 9.89
N GLY A 409 4.27 38.11 9.53
CA GLY A 409 3.89 37.07 10.46
C GLY A 409 5.06 36.50 11.27
N LYS A 410 4.73 35.49 12.03
CA LYS A 410 5.67 34.60 12.73
C LYS A 410 5.54 33.22 12.09
N PHE A 411 6.65 32.59 11.76
CA PHE A 411 6.68 31.23 11.24
C PHE A 411 7.57 30.36 12.13
N SER A 412 7.01 29.27 12.60
CA SER A 412 7.73 28.22 13.33
C SER A 412 7.15 26.88 12.93
N ALA A 413 7.98 25.98 12.43
CA ALA A 413 7.58 24.68 11.91
C ALA A 413 7.83 23.56 12.92
N LEU A 414 6.90 22.59 12.96
CA LEU A 414 7.06 21.29 13.61
C LEU A 414 6.90 20.20 12.55
N HIS A 415 7.67 19.13 12.67
CA HIS A 415 7.74 18.06 11.69
C HIS A 415 7.23 16.76 12.25
N HIS A 416 6.47 16.03 11.44
CA HIS A 416 5.93 14.72 11.78
C HIS A 416 6.08 13.78 10.60
N PHE A 417 6.31 12.51 10.87
CA PHE A 417 6.21 11.43 9.90
C PHE A 417 5.28 10.36 10.44
N PHE A 418 4.15 10.12 9.78
CA PHE A 418 3.22 9.06 10.10
C PHE A 418 3.41 7.91 9.12
N GLY A 419 3.86 6.79 9.63
CA GLY A 419 4.29 5.66 8.82
C GLY A 419 4.00 4.31 9.48
N TYR A 420 4.98 3.77 10.18
CA TYR A 420 4.92 2.39 10.71
C TYR A 420 3.84 2.17 11.76
N GLU A 421 3.45 3.17 12.52
CA GLU A 421 2.35 3.12 13.48
C GLU A 421 1.02 2.77 12.80
N GLY A 422 0.72 3.31 11.63
CA GLY A 422 -0.44 2.93 10.82
C GLY A 422 -0.29 1.56 10.17
N ARG A 423 0.92 1.20 9.73
CA ARG A 423 1.19 -0.14 9.16
C ARG A 423 0.97 -1.28 10.14
N CYS A 424 1.15 -1.04 11.43
CA CYS A 424 1.10 -2.06 12.48
C CYS A 424 -0.06 -1.86 13.46
N ALA A 425 -0.96 -0.92 13.20
CA ALA A 425 -2.16 -0.73 13.99
C ALA A 425 -3.05 -1.99 13.98
N ALA A 426 -3.81 -2.19 15.05
CA ALA A 426 -4.85 -3.21 15.05
C ALA A 426 -5.87 -2.90 13.94
N PRO A 427 -6.33 -3.90 13.17
CA PRO A 427 -7.22 -3.63 12.05
C PRO A 427 -8.53 -2.99 12.52
N SER A 428 -9.03 -2.02 11.73
CA SER A 428 -10.38 -1.50 11.89
C SER A 428 -11.42 -2.62 11.76
N ASN A 429 -12.66 -2.39 12.14
CA ASN A 429 -13.71 -3.37 11.90
C ASN A 429 -13.84 -3.68 10.41
N PHE A 430 -13.71 -2.66 9.55
CA PHE A 430 -13.73 -2.84 8.10
C PHE A 430 -12.59 -3.77 7.63
N ASP A 431 -11.34 -3.46 7.96
CA ASP A 431 -10.21 -4.31 7.56
C ASP A 431 -10.25 -5.70 8.23
N ALA A 432 -10.76 -5.81 9.46
CA ALA A 432 -10.92 -7.11 10.11
C ALA A 432 -11.89 -8.02 9.33
N ASP A 433 -13.05 -7.49 8.94
CA ASP A 433 -14.07 -8.20 8.16
C ASP A 433 -13.57 -8.49 6.73
N TYR A 434 -12.99 -7.47 6.08
CA TYR A 434 -12.49 -7.55 4.72
C TYR A 434 -11.36 -8.58 4.58
N CYS A 435 -10.38 -8.54 5.46
CA CYS A 435 -9.26 -9.48 5.45
C CYS A 435 -9.69 -10.92 5.76
N TYR A 436 -10.60 -11.08 6.70
CA TYR A 436 -11.15 -12.41 7.02
C TYR A 436 -11.92 -13.00 5.82
N ALA A 437 -12.68 -12.15 5.11
CA ALA A 437 -13.38 -12.55 3.88
C ALA A 437 -12.39 -12.86 2.73
N LEU A 438 -11.27 -12.12 2.60
CA LEU A 438 -10.21 -12.42 1.64
C LEU A 438 -9.56 -13.78 1.91
N GLY A 439 -9.21 -14.07 3.17
CA GLY A 439 -8.66 -15.38 3.55
C GLY A 439 -9.61 -16.52 3.27
N THR A 440 -10.88 -16.34 3.62
CA THR A 440 -11.97 -17.30 3.31
C THR A 440 -12.08 -17.52 1.79
N SER A 441 -12.05 -16.43 1.00
CA SER A 441 -12.11 -16.49 -0.46
C SER A 441 -10.91 -17.22 -1.07
N ALA A 442 -9.70 -16.99 -0.53
CA ALA A 442 -8.50 -17.71 -0.99
C ALA A 442 -8.63 -19.22 -0.78
N ALA A 443 -9.12 -19.67 0.38
CA ALA A 443 -9.39 -21.09 0.63
C ALA A 443 -10.40 -21.68 -0.36
N LEU A 444 -11.45 -20.94 -0.69
CA LEU A 444 -12.48 -21.38 -1.63
C LEU A 444 -11.98 -21.40 -3.09
N LEU A 445 -11.12 -20.46 -3.48
CA LEU A 445 -10.45 -20.51 -4.80
C LEU A 445 -9.58 -21.77 -4.92
N ILE A 446 -8.83 -22.11 -3.86
CA ILE A 446 -8.02 -23.33 -3.82
C ILE A 446 -8.93 -24.57 -3.93
N ALA A 447 -9.97 -24.66 -3.11
CA ALA A 447 -10.92 -25.79 -3.13
C ALA A 447 -11.59 -25.98 -4.50
N SER A 448 -11.76 -24.88 -5.26
CA SER A 448 -12.33 -24.87 -6.61
C SER A 448 -11.28 -25.10 -7.72
N GLY A 449 -10.05 -25.47 -7.38
CA GLY A 449 -8.99 -25.77 -8.35
C GLY A 449 -8.41 -24.54 -9.08
N LYS A 450 -8.61 -23.34 -8.57
CA LYS A 450 -8.12 -22.10 -9.21
C LYS A 450 -6.66 -21.85 -8.88
N THR A 451 -5.89 -21.33 -9.85
CA THR A 451 -4.49 -20.89 -9.70
C THR A 451 -4.26 -19.63 -10.51
N GLY A 452 -3.32 -18.77 -10.10
CA GLY A 452 -3.07 -17.48 -10.76
C GLY A 452 -4.16 -16.43 -10.54
N TYR A 453 -4.96 -16.61 -9.49
CA TYR A 453 -6.01 -15.69 -9.08
C TYR A 453 -5.60 -14.86 -7.87
N MET A 454 -6.15 -13.67 -7.77
CA MET A 454 -6.18 -12.87 -6.55
C MET A 454 -7.57 -12.94 -5.94
N ALA A 455 -7.66 -13.20 -4.63
CA ALA A 455 -8.92 -13.13 -3.89
C ALA A 455 -9.42 -11.69 -3.85
N ILE A 456 -10.71 -11.49 -4.04
CA ILE A 456 -11.35 -10.17 -4.04
C ILE A 456 -12.64 -10.17 -3.22
N VAL A 457 -12.96 -8.98 -2.70
CA VAL A 457 -14.26 -8.66 -2.11
C VAL A 457 -14.71 -7.30 -2.65
N LYS A 458 -15.95 -7.21 -3.08
CA LYS A 458 -16.54 -6.06 -3.74
C LYS A 458 -17.83 -5.62 -3.06
N ASN A 459 -18.37 -4.46 -3.49
CA ASN A 459 -19.55 -3.83 -2.93
C ASN A 459 -19.33 -3.44 -1.45
N THR A 460 -18.12 -2.99 -1.15
CA THR A 460 -17.63 -2.78 0.22
C THR A 460 -18.19 -1.51 0.89
N THR A 461 -18.90 -0.66 0.16
CA THR A 461 -19.69 0.45 0.71
C THR A 461 -21.05 0.02 1.26
N ALA A 462 -21.50 -1.21 0.93
CA ALA A 462 -22.71 -1.80 1.49
C ALA A 462 -22.43 -2.48 2.85
N LYS A 463 -23.46 -3.03 3.48
CA LYS A 463 -23.28 -3.86 4.68
C LYS A 463 -22.49 -5.13 4.34
N THR A 464 -21.72 -5.64 5.30
CA THR A 464 -20.81 -6.79 5.10
C THR A 464 -21.53 -8.03 4.54
N ASP A 465 -22.78 -8.28 4.91
CA ASP A 465 -23.58 -9.40 4.41
C ASP A 465 -23.96 -9.26 2.92
N GLU A 466 -23.94 -8.04 2.39
CA GLU A 466 -24.19 -7.71 0.98
C GLU A 466 -22.91 -7.69 0.12
N TRP A 467 -21.72 -7.82 0.72
CA TRP A 467 -20.48 -7.87 -0.02
C TRP A 467 -20.43 -9.08 -0.95
N LYS A 468 -19.68 -8.95 -2.04
CA LYS A 468 -19.48 -9.98 -3.04
C LYS A 468 -18.03 -10.45 -3.02
N ALA A 469 -17.84 -11.73 -2.81
CA ALA A 469 -16.52 -12.33 -2.76
C ALA A 469 -16.25 -13.20 -3.99
N GLY A 470 -14.98 -13.32 -4.38
CA GLY A 470 -14.59 -14.08 -5.55
C GLY A 470 -13.10 -14.05 -5.82
N GLY A 471 -12.75 -14.14 -7.09
CA GLY A 471 -11.38 -14.10 -7.57
C GLY A 471 -11.25 -13.42 -8.94
N VAL A 472 -10.13 -12.71 -9.12
CA VAL A 472 -9.73 -12.11 -10.38
C VAL A 472 -8.42 -12.72 -10.86
N PRO A 473 -8.27 -13.10 -12.15
CA PRO A 473 -6.98 -13.52 -12.68
C PRO A 473 -5.95 -12.40 -12.55
N ILE A 474 -4.78 -12.69 -11.99
CA ILE A 474 -3.76 -11.65 -11.75
C ILE A 474 -3.31 -11.03 -13.07
N THR A 475 -3.22 -11.82 -14.14
CA THR A 475 -2.87 -11.33 -15.49
C THR A 475 -3.80 -10.23 -16.01
N MET A 476 -5.06 -10.19 -15.56
CA MET A 476 -6.00 -9.13 -15.94
C MET A 476 -5.54 -7.73 -15.52
N MET A 477 -4.74 -7.65 -14.46
CA MET A 477 -4.30 -6.37 -13.88
C MET A 477 -2.93 -5.93 -14.39
N MET A 478 -2.32 -6.68 -15.30
CA MET A 478 -0.93 -6.48 -15.74
C MET A 478 -0.80 -5.61 -16.98
N ASN A 479 0.36 -4.97 -17.06
CA ASN A 479 0.94 -4.33 -18.23
C ASN A 479 2.46 -4.59 -18.24
N MET A 480 3.15 -4.14 -19.30
CA MET A 480 4.61 -4.15 -19.36
C MET A 480 5.17 -2.80 -18.95
N GLU A 481 6.10 -2.78 -18.01
CA GLU A 481 6.82 -1.57 -17.58
C GLU A 481 8.34 -1.78 -17.65
N ARG A 482 9.06 -0.69 -17.88
CA ARG A 482 10.52 -0.71 -17.83
C ARG A 482 11.00 -0.70 -16.37
N ARG A 483 11.65 -1.79 -15.96
CA ARG A 483 12.23 -1.96 -14.61
C ARG A 483 13.67 -2.42 -14.74
N ASN A 484 14.61 -1.72 -14.10
CA ASN A 484 16.04 -2.03 -14.17
C ASN A 484 16.56 -2.21 -15.62
N GLY A 485 16.12 -1.33 -16.54
CA GLY A 485 16.51 -1.36 -17.94
C GLY A 485 15.80 -2.37 -18.84
N GLU A 486 14.98 -3.27 -18.30
CA GLU A 486 14.25 -4.32 -19.01
C GLU A 486 12.73 -4.11 -18.97
N MET A 487 12.01 -4.57 -19.99
CA MET A 487 10.54 -4.63 -19.97
C MET A 487 10.08 -5.83 -19.15
N LYS A 488 9.33 -5.58 -18.08
CA LYS A 488 8.83 -6.63 -17.17
C LYS A 488 7.32 -6.54 -16.99
N PRO A 489 6.63 -7.69 -16.83
CA PRO A 489 5.22 -7.70 -16.49
C PRO A 489 5.05 -7.22 -15.04
N VAL A 490 4.15 -6.30 -14.83
CA VAL A 490 3.81 -5.76 -13.50
C VAL A 490 2.32 -5.53 -13.37
N ILE A 491 1.79 -5.61 -12.17
CA ILE A 491 0.42 -5.14 -11.89
C ILE A 491 0.43 -3.62 -11.97
N ARG A 492 -0.49 -3.07 -12.77
CA ARG A 492 -0.63 -1.62 -12.95
C ARG A 492 -1.05 -0.96 -11.65
N LYS A 493 -0.31 0.05 -11.23
CA LYS A 493 -0.64 0.87 -10.07
C LYS A 493 -1.76 1.86 -10.37
N ALA A 494 -2.66 2.05 -9.42
CA ALA A 494 -3.67 3.08 -9.48
C ALA A 494 -3.14 4.37 -8.83
N LEU A 495 -3.05 5.43 -9.61
CA LEU A 495 -2.76 6.78 -9.13
C LEU A 495 -4.04 7.49 -8.71
N VAL A 496 -3.93 8.63 -8.01
CA VAL A 496 -5.07 9.50 -7.75
C VAL A 496 -5.57 10.07 -9.08
N GLU A 497 -6.81 9.77 -9.42
CA GLU A 497 -7.47 10.29 -10.63
C GLU A 497 -7.88 11.76 -10.41
N LEU A 498 -7.25 12.68 -11.16
CA LEU A 498 -7.50 14.12 -11.01
C LEU A 498 -8.89 14.56 -11.52
N ASP A 499 -9.55 13.72 -12.31
CA ASP A 499 -10.93 13.88 -12.73
C ASP A 499 -11.90 13.02 -11.90
N GLY A 500 -11.38 12.22 -10.95
CA GLY A 500 -12.16 11.39 -10.04
C GLY A 500 -12.95 12.19 -8.99
N LYS A 501 -14.03 11.61 -8.49
CA LYS A 501 -14.90 12.26 -7.49
C LYS A 501 -14.17 12.63 -6.18
N PRO A 502 -13.30 11.78 -5.60
CA PRO A 502 -12.58 12.13 -4.39
C PRO A 502 -11.70 13.38 -4.55
N PHE A 503 -10.92 13.44 -5.63
CA PHE A 503 -10.06 14.60 -5.89
C PHE A 503 -10.90 15.87 -6.18
N LYS A 504 -11.98 15.78 -6.95
CA LYS A 504 -12.90 16.90 -7.17
C LYS A 504 -13.54 17.41 -5.89
N ALA A 505 -13.92 16.51 -4.97
CA ALA A 505 -14.45 16.89 -3.66
C ALA A 505 -13.42 17.67 -2.83
N PHE A 506 -12.16 17.25 -2.86
CA PHE A 506 -11.05 17.97 -2.24
C PHE A 506 -10.83 19.34 -2.87
N VAL A 507 -10.72 19.42 -4.20
CA VAL A 507 -10.48 20.68 -4.93
C VAL A 507 -11.59 21.70 -4.67
N ALA A 508 -12.83 21.26 -4.55
CA ALA A 508 -13.98 22.15 -4.32
C ALA A 508 -13.90 22.88 -2.96
N GLN A 509 -13.14 22.38 -2.01
CA GLN A 509 -13.10 22.89 -0.63
C GLN A 509 -11.73 23.41 -0.19
N ARG A 510 -10.63 22.96 -0.81
CA ARG A 510 -9.26 23.23 -0.35
C ARG A 510 -8.90 24.71 -0.25
N ASP A 511 -9.47 25.58 -1.11
CA ASP A 511 -9.20 27.02 -1.08
C ASP A 511 -9.79 27.67 0.17
N GLN A 512 -10.93 27.18 0.67
CA GLN A 512 -11.50 27.57 1.94
C GLN A 512 -10.62 27.05 3.10
N TRP A 513 -10.23 25.77 3.07
CA TRP A 513 -9.37 25.20 4.11
C TRP A 513 -8.01 25.91 4.22
N ALA A 514 -7.44 26.33 3.09
CA ALA A 514 -6.20 27.10 3.06
C ALA A 514 -6.29 28.43 3.81
N LYS A 515 -7.43 29.09 3.70
CA LYS A 515 -7.64 30.44 4.26
C LYS A 515 -8.22 30.41 5.68
N GLU A 516 -9.10 29.46 5.95
CA GLU A 516 -9.87 29.36 7.20
C GLU A 516 -9.37 28.19 8.06
N THR A 517 -9.86 28.11 9.29
CA THR A 517 -9.62 26.98 10.19
C THR A 517 -10.85 26.08 10.14
N CYS A 518 -10.84 25.11 9.22
CA CYS A 518 -11.97 24.21 8.94
C CYS A 518 -11.80 22.81 9.56
N TYR A 519 -10.87 22.64 10.47
CA TYR A 519 -10.44 21.36 11.02
C TYR A 519 -11.57 20.46 11.50
N VAL A 520 -11.49 19.19 11.14
CA VAL A 520 -12.35 18.12 11.64
C VAL A 520 -11.52 17.20 12.53
N TYR A 521 -12.05 16.90 13.70
CA TYR A 521 -11.40 16.06 14.72
C TYR A 521 -12.09 14.70 14.78
N PRO A 522 -11.69 13.71 13.95
CA PRO A 522 -12.44 12.46 13.83
C PRO A 522 -12.42 11.60 15.10
N GLY A 523 -11.39 11.72 15.93
CA GLY A 523 -11.21 10.83 17.09
C GLY A 523 -10.84 9.41 16.65
N PRO A 524 -10.98 8.40 17.54
CA PRO A 524 -10.59 7.01 17.26
C PRO A 524 -11.65 6.29 16.39
N ILE A 525 -11.58 6.48 15.08
CA ILE A 525 -12.58 6.00 14.10
C ILE A 525 -12.35 4.57 13.61
N GLN A 526 -11.42 3.81 14.21
CA GLN A 526 -11.04 2.49 13.71
C GLN A 526 -12.08 1.41 14.07
N TYR A 527 -12.51 1.31 15.33
CA TYR A 527 -13.42 0.26 15.79
C TYR A 527 -14.26 0.62 17.02
N TRP A 528 -14.25 1.86 17.47
CA TRP A 528 -15.06 2.34 18.59
C TRP A 528 -15.94 3.48 18.15
N GLY A 529 -17.24 3.37 18.40
CA GLY A 529 -18.20 4.42 18.13
C GLY A 529 -19.40 3.93 17.33
N PRO A 530 -20.19 4.85 16.79
CA PRO A 530 -21.34 4.54 15.95
C PRO A 530 -20.94 3.75 14.70
N ALA A 531 -21.70 2.71 14.38
CA ALA A 531 -21.42 1.85 13.22
C ALA A 531 -21.40 2.63 11.91
N GLU A 532 -22.18 3.70 11.82
CA GLU A 532 -22.24 4.60 10.65
C GLU A 532 -20.91 5.33 10.38
N VAL A 533 -20.00 5.35 11.35
CA VAL A 533 -18.67 5.95 11.22
C VAL A 533 -17.58 4.90 11.24
N CYS A 534 -17.61 3.99 12.23
CA CYS A 534 -16.52 3.06 12.50
C CYS A 534 -16.55 1.82 11.60
N ASP A 535 -17.72 1.40 11.13
CA ASP A 535 -17.90 0.21 10.30
C ASP A 535 -18.01 0.56 8.78
N GLN A 536 -17.83 1.82 8.42
CA GLN A 536 -17.87 2.26 7.03
C GLN A 536 -16.48 2.15 6.38
N PRO A 537 -16.42 2.02 5.04
CA PRO A 537 -15.16 2.07 4.31
C PRO A 537 -14.59 3.50 4.26
N THR A 538 -13.49 3.67 3.54
CA THR A 538 -12.86 4.99 3.38
C THR A 538 -13.78 5.97 2.64
N LYS A 539 -13.62 7.26 2.96
CA LYS A 539 -14.37 8.34 2.32
C LYS A 539 -14.16 8.40 0.81
N THR A 540 -12.94 8.12 0.38
CA THR A 540 -12.62 8.03 -1.05
C THR A 540 -13.40 6.92 -1.72
N LEU A 541 -13.49 5.74 -1.09
CA LEU A 541 -14.26 4.63 -1.63
C LEU A 541 -15.76 4.92 -1.65
N GLU A 542 -16.31 5.52 -0.60
CA GLU A 542 -17.70 5.97 -0.58
C GLU A 542 -17.99 6.91 -1.77
N LEU A 543 -17.17 7.97 -1.92
CA LEU A 543 -17.31 8.95 -3.00
C LEU A 543 -17.20 8.32 -4.39
N GLU A 544 -16.30 7.37 -4.59
CA GLU A 544 -16.12 6.69 -5.86
C GLU A 544 -17.33 5.82 -6.23
N GLN A 545 -17.99 5.25 -5.23
CA GLN A 545 -19.15 4.38 -5.43
C GLN A 545 -20.48 5.15 -5.50
N GLU A 546 -20.51 6.45 -5.18
CA GLU A 546 -21.70 7.28 -5.39
C GLU A 546 -22.09 7.31 -6.88
N LYS A 547 -23.33 6.93 -7.16
CA LYS A 547 -23.89 6.85 -8.53
C LYS A 547 -24.23 8.23 -9.10
#